data_7ca7376e8e67da3ca91b974d0d18b17f
#
_entry.id   7ca7376e8e67da3ca91b974d0d18b17f
#
_cell.length_a   1.000
_cell.length_b   1.000
_cell.length_c   1.000
_cell.angle_alpha   90.00
_cell.angle_beta   90.00
_cell.angle_gamma   90.00
#
_symmetry.space_group_name_H-M   'P 1'
#
loop_
_entity.id
_entity.type
_entity.pdbx_description
1 polymer ?
#
loop_
_entity_poly.entity_id
_entity_poly.type
_entity_poly.pdbx_seq_one_letter_code
_entity_poly.pdbx_strand_id
1 'polypeptide(L)'
;MTNLAQTPLSDRLRALIDTVQHNERTLRRFQDVELHLIGAQDFRSFLDTLFTRLPREFTLTGVLLWLDDRAPMLHELLSPEAPYRPASHQLKTARHIGEAGAQLCQGGRPWLGKAREMGETARNAFFEGQTSAASAIVLPLTTAGRAMGYLCLGSDNAGRFAEGMATDILERFATIVNASLDNVAHRERLKQLGMTDPLTGLANRRYFDERLREETTRAARYALPVACLFIDIDGFKQINDGHGHPTGDRALVLVAACVRQQVRLGDTLARYGGEEFAALLQGDLKDAMVVAERVRQAVSTLELLDDSGTRIGLTVSIGVSARTSKRRDDPSTLGVTLIDEADRAMYLAKRNGRNRVRALPGNTLDAPVR
;
A
#
# COMPACT_ATOMS: atom_id res chain seq x y z
N MET A 1 -17.63 51.78 -16.27
CA MET A 1 -18.06 51.52 -17.68
C MET A 1 -16.95 52.00 -18.60
N THR A 2 -15.96 51.19 -18.84
CA THR A 2 -14.76 51.52 -19.61
C THR A 2 -15.01 51.11 -21.05
N ASN A 3 -14.81 52.05 -21.93
CA ASN A 3 -15.04 52.18 -23.35
C ASN A 3 -14.56 50.99 -24.22
N LEU A 4 -15.37 49.94 -24.35
CA LEU A 4 -15.14 48.79 -25.26
C LEU A 4 -15.47 49.11 -26.73
N ALA A 5 -15.89 50.35 -27.03
CA ALA A 5 -16.40 50.73 -28.34
C ALA A 5 -15.36 51.26 -29.34
N GLN A 6 -14.07 51.43 -28.96
CA GLN A 6 -13.04 52.06 -29.79
C GLN A 6 -11.86 51.17 -30.20
N THR A 7 -11.87 49.89 -29.85
CA THR A 7 -10.78 48.97 -30.29
C THR A 7 -11.04 48.52 -31.73
N PRO A 8 -10.06 48.61 -32.65
CA PRO A 8 -10.21 48.15 -34.04
C PRO A 8 -10.64 46.67 -34.09
N LEU A 9 -11.46 46.29 -35.04
CA LEU A 9 -11.97 44.93 -35.23
C LEU A 9 -10.84 43.90 -35.32
N SER A 10 -9.71 44.29 -35.92
CA SER A 10 -8.49 43.49 -36.02
C SER A 10 -7.90 43.12 -34.66
N ASP A 11 -7.91 44.03 -33.69
CA ASP A 11 -7.35 43.80 -32.35
C ASP A 11 -8.27 42.95 -31.51
N ARG A 12 -9.58 43.09 -31.67
CA ARG A 12 -10.57 42.20 -31.05
C ARG A 12 -10.45 40.78 -31.58
N LEU A 13 -10.27 40.62 -32.90
CA LEU A 13 -10.08 39.33 -33.53
C LEU A 13 -8.77 38.65 -33.05
N ARG A 14 -7.68 39.42 -32.97
CA ARG A 14 -6.40 38.90 -32.41
C ARG A 14 -6.56 38.45 -30.96
N ALA A 15 -7.14 39.26 -30.10
CA ALA A 15 -7.38 38.91 -28.70
C ALA A 15 -8.25 37.66 -28.56
N LEU A 16 -9.24 37.47 -29.43
CA LEU A 16 -10.06 36.27 -29.46
C LEU A 16 -9.25 35.04 -29.89
N ILE A 17 -8.44 35.15 -30.93
CA ILE A 17 -7.56 34.07 -31.40
C ILE A 17 -6.56 33.68 -30.31
N ASP A 18 -5.93 34.65 -29.65
CA ASP A 18 -4.97 34.42 -28.58
C ASP A 18 -5.66 33.70 -27.40
N THR A 19 -6.88 34.09 -27.05
CA THR A 19 -7.68 33.45 -26.00
C THR A 19 -8.01 31.99 -26.36
N VAL A 20 -8.45 31.74 -27.61
CA VAL A 20 -8.75 30.39 -28.08
C VAL A 20 -7.51 29.51 -28.07
N GLN A 21 -6.37 30.01 -28.55
CA GLN A 21 -5.11 29.29 -28.55
C GLN A 21 -4.61 29.01 -27.12
N HIS A 22 -4.78 29.95 -26.19
CA HIS A 22 -4.44 29.77 -24.79
C HIS A 22 -5.31 28.68 -24.16
N ASN A 23 -6.62 28.72 -24.38
CA ASN A 23 -7.56 27.72 -23.87
C ASN A 23 -7.27 26.34 -24.45
N GLU A 24 -6.95 26.22 -25.73
CA GLU A 24 -6.59 24.97 -26.38
C GLU A 24 -5.30 24.36 -25.78
N ARG A 25 -4.26 25.19 -25.56
CA ARG A 25 -3.02 24.74 -24.88
C ARG A 25 -3.29 24.27 -23.46
N THR A 26 -4.12 24.99 -22.72
CA THR A 26 -4.51 24.65 -21.36
C THR A 26 -5.25 23.32 -21.33
N LEU A 27 -6.20 23.12 -22.26
CA LEU A 27 -6.94 21.86 -22.38
C LEU A 27 -6.03 20.67 -22.69
N ARG A 28 -5.07 20.81 -23.63
CA ARG A 28 -4.10 19.77 -23.95
C ARG A 28 -3.24 19.39 -22.74
N ARG A 29 -2.83 20.36 -21.92
CA ARG A 29 -2.08 20.11 -20.69
C ARG A 29 -2.92 19.33 -19.66
N PHE A 30 -4.21 19.65 -19.52
CA PHE A 30 -5.11 18.86 -18.67
C PHE A 30 -5.24 17.43 -19.20
N GLN A 31 -5.47 17.24 -20.50
CA GLN A 31 -5.58 15.93 -21.12
C GLN A 31 -4.33 15.07 -20.89
N ASP A 32 -3.14 15.66 -20.96
CA ASP A 32 -1.89 14.95 -20.69
C ASP A 32 -1.80 14.47 -19.24
N VAL A 33 -2.16 15.30 -18.26
CA VAL A 33 -2.23 14.91 -16.85
C VAL A 33 -3.33 13.87 -16.60
N GLU A 34 -4.51 14.02 -17.21
CA GLU A 34 -5.62 13.07 -17.16
C GLU A 34 -5.20 11.67 -17.64
N LEU A 35 -4.47 11.59 -18.75
CA LEU A 35 -3.96 10.32 -19.28
C LEU A 35 -3.01 9.63 -18.30
N HIS A 36 -2.16 10.38 -17.61
CA HIS A 36 -1.27 9.83 -16.59
C HIS A 36 -2.02 9.34 -15.34
N LEU A 37 -3.08 10.05 -14.93
CA LEU A 37 -3.95 9.63 -13.84
C LEU A 37 -4.70 8.33 -14.18
N ILE A 38 -5.30 8.26 -15.37
CA ILE A 38 -6.01 7.07 -15.87
C ILE A 38 -5.06 5.88 -16.02
N GLY A 39 -3.82 6.13 -16.46
CA GLY A 39 -2.76 5.14 -16.62
C GLY A 39 -2.08 4.69 -15.33
N ALA A 40 -2.37 5.33 -14.18
CA ALA A 40 -1.74 5.00 -12.90
C ALA A 40 -2.01 3.53 -12.51
N GLN A 41 -0.93 2.77 -12.24
CA GLN A 41 -1.03 1.35 -11.93
C GLN A 41 -1.19 1.08 -10.43
N ASP A 42 -0.81 2.04 -9.59
CA ASP A 42 -0.82 1.98 -8.14
C ASP A 42 -1.04 3.37 -7.52
N PHE A 43 -1.27 3.38 -6.20
CA PHE A 43 -1.53 4.62 -5.46
C PHE A 43 -0.33 5.59 -5.48
N ARG A 44 0.88 5.06 -5.56
CA ARG A 44 2.10 5.87 -5.65
C ARG A 44 2.16 6.68 -6.94
N SER A 45 1.98 6.03 -8.09
CA SER A 45 2.01 6.68 -9.40
C SER A 45 0.85 7.69 -9.57
N PHE A 46 -0.31 7.42 -8.97
CA PHE A 46 -1.42 8.35 -8.88
C PHE A 46 -1.03 9.62 -8.10
N LEU A 47 -0.45 9.48 -6.90
CA LEU A 47 -0.02 10.61 -6.07
C LEU A 47 1.15 11.38 -6.70
N ASP A 48 2.09 10.69 -7.34
CA ASP A 48 3.19 11.35 -8.08
C ASP A 48 2.66 12.24 -9.20
N THR A 49 1.61 11.82 -9.89
CA THR A 49 0.97 12.64 -10.91
C THR A 49 0.34 13.90 -10.32
N LEU A 50 -0.37 13.78 -9.18
CA LEU A 50 -1.00 14.91 -8.51
C LEU A 50 -0.01 15.86 -7.86
N PHE A 51 1.04 15.36 -7.20
CA PHE A 51 1.91 16.18 -6.36
C PHE A 51 3.20 16.63 -7.05
N THR A 52 3.56 15.99 -8.15
CA THR A 52 4.79 16.34 -8.89
C THR A 52 4.48 16.88 -10.27
N ARG A 53 3.67 16.14 -11.06
CA ARG A 53 3.41 16.53 -12.45
C ARG A 53 2.44 17.69 -12.55
N LEU A 54 1.28 17.61 -11.89
CA LEU A 54 0.24 18.66 -11.95
C LEU A 54 0.77 20.05 -11.55
N PRO A 55 1.51 20.24 -10.43
CA PRO A 55 2.08 21.53 -10.07
C PRO A 55 3.04 22.09 -11.13
N ARG A 56 3.88 21.23 -11.72
CA ARG A 56 4.83 21.65 -12.76
C ARG A 56 4.13 22.11 -14.03
N GLU A 57 3.16 21.33 -14.50
CA GLU A 57 2.41 21.65 -15.71
C GLU A 57 1.62 22.95 -15.58
N PHE A 58 1.08 23.24 -14.43
CA PHE A 58 0.21 24.40 -14.21
C PHE A 58 0.83 25.49 -13.34
N THR A 59 2.11 25.41 -12.99
CA THR A 59 2.78 26.40 -12.14
C THR A 59 1.96 26.70 -10.87
N LEU A 60 1.58 25.61 -10.15
CA LEU A 60 0.85 25.71 -8.91
C LEU A 60 1.83 25.83 -7.75
N THR A 61 1.51 26.65 -6.77
CA THR A 61 2.32 26.80 -5.54
C THR A 61 2.01 25.72 -4.51
N GLY A 62 0.86 25.05 -4.62
CA GLY A 62 0.48 23.98 -3.73
C GLY A 62 -0.62 23.10 -4.31
N VAL A 63 -0.54 21.82 -4.02
CA VAL A 63 -1.60 20.83 -4.26
C VAL A 63 -1.78 20.06 -2.96
N LEU A 64 -3.02 19.94 -2.49
CA LEU A 64 -3.38 19.14 -1.34
C LEU A 64 -4.53 18.24 -1.71
N LEU A 65 -4.42 16.97 -1.35
CA LEU A 65 -5.47 15.98 -1.45
C LEU A 65 -5.90 15.59 -0.03
N TRP A 66 -7.17 15.80 0.28
CA TRP A 66 -7.79 15.24 1.46
C TRP A 66 -8.67 14.07 1.07
N LEU A 67 -8.57 12.95 1.78
CA LEU A 67 -9.39 11.75 1.58
C LEU A 67 -10.06 11.35 2.89
N ASP A 68 -11.32 10.89 2.80
CA ASP A 68 -12.04 10.34 3.95
C ASP A 68 -11.59 8.90 4.21
N ASP A 69 -10.78 8.69 5.25
CA ASP A 69 -10.26 7.38 5.67
C ASP A 69 -11.34 6.42 6.18
N ARG A 70 -12.56 6.92 6.44
CA ARG A 70 -13.72 6.10 6.81
C ARG A 70 -14.42 5.49 5.58
N ALA A 71 -14.07 5.95 4.38
CA ALA A 71 -14.60 5.36 3.16
C ALA A 71 -14.02 3.94 2.98
N PRO A 72 -14.87 2.89 2.88
CA PRO A 72 -14.40 1.51 2.85
C PRO A 72 -13.36 1.22 1.77
N MET A 73 -13.45 1.91 0.63
CA MET A 73 -12.50 1.77 -0.49
C MET A 73 -11.13 2.39 -0.21
N LEU A 74 -11.08 3.43 0.64
CA LEU A 74 -9.85 4.18 0.92
C LEU A 74 -9.18 3.71 2.22
N HIS A 75 -9.90 3.00 3.07
CA HIS A 75 -9.40 2.55 4.37
C HIS A 75 -8.11 1.75 4.24
N GLU A 76 -8.05 0.81 3.30
CA GLU A 76 -6.88 -0.03 3.08
C GLU A 76 -5.68 0.75 2.51
N LEU A 77 -5.95 1.71 1.61
CA LEU A 77 -4.91 2.59 1.04
C LEU A 77 -4.30 3.53 2.07
N LEU A 78 -5.09 3.95 3.05
CA LEU A 78 -4.74 4.97 4.04
C LEU A 78 -4.34 4.36 5.38
N SER A 79 -4.40 3.02 5.53
CA SER A 79 -4.06 2.32 6.75
C SER A 79 -2.58 2.52 7.13
N PRO A 80 -2.23 2.41 8.43
CA PRO A 80 -0.83 2.43 8.88
C PRO A 80 0.04 1.34 8.27
N GLU A 81 -0.59 0.26 7.81
CA GLU A 81 0.05 -0.93 7.25
C GLU A 81 0.14 -0.88 5.72
N ALA A 82 -0.37 0.17 5.07
CA ALA A 82 -0.32 0.32 3.63
C ALA A 82 1.14 0.31 3.12
N PRO A 83 1.43 -0.41 2.02
CA PRO A 83 2.80 -0.58 1.51
C PRO A 83 3.44 0.73 1.06
N TYR A 84 2.63 1.75 0.78
CA TYR A 84 3.10 3.08 0.43
C TYR A 84 2.42 4.15 1.31
N ARG A 85 3.22 4.77 2.18
CA ARG A 85 2.86 6.03 2.83
C ARG A 85 3.59 7.15 2.11
N PRO A 86 2.87 8.06 1.46
CA PRO A 86 3.52 9.26 1.00
C PRO A 86 4.07 10.00 2.23
N ALA A 87 5.36 10.27 2.23
CA ALA A 87 5.97 11.20 3.19
C ALA A 87 5.50 12.65 2.95
N SER A 88 4.37 12.81 2.32
CA SER A 88 3.85 14.06 1.80
C SER A 88 2.86 14.65 2.79
N HIS A 89 3.20 15.83 3.31
CA HIS A 89 2.26 16.72 3.99
C HIS A 89 1.08 17.15 3.10
N GLN A 90 1.09 16.78 1.82
CA GLN A 90 0.07 17.10 0.82
C GLN A 90 -1.11 16.12 0.80
N LEU A 91 -0.95 14.90 1.35
CA LEU A 91 -2.05 13.96 1.58
C LEU A 91 -2.50 14.07 3.03
N LYS A 92 -3.77 14.36 3.25
CA LYS A 92 -4.39 14.54 4.56
C LYS A 92 -5.61 13.65 4.72
N THR A 93 -5.85 13.19 5.95
CA THR A 93 -7.05 12.42 6.32
C THR A 93 -7.81 13.06 7.49
N ALA A 94 -7.28 14.12 8.07
CA ALA A 94 -7.82 14.75 9.27
C ALA A 94 -9.25 15.27 9.08
N ARG A 95 -10.14 14.89 9.97
CA ARG A 95 -11.60 15.17 9.92
C ARG A 95 -11.93 16.66 9.76
N HIS A 96 -11.20 17.54 10.45
CA HIS A 96 -11.42 18.99 10.38
C HIS A 96 -11.22 19.57 8.97
N ILE A 97 -10.35 18.94 8.13
CA ILE A 97 -10.15 19.35 6.73
C ILE A 97 -11.37 18.96 5.90
N GLY A 98 -11.94 17.78 6.16
CA GLY A 98 -13.17 17.35 5.51
C GLY A 98 -14.36 18.24 5.86
N GLU A 99 -14.46 18.68 7.10
CA GLU A 99 -15.50 19.62 7.56
C GLU A 99 -15.33 21.00 6.92
N ALA A 100 -14.09 21.51 6.85
CA ALA A 100 -13.79 22.75 6.17
C ALA A 100 -14.10 22.68 4.65
N GLY A 101 -13.76 21.57 4.00
CA GLY A 101 -14.09 21.32 2.59
C GLY A 101 -15.61 21.31 2.35
N ALA A 102 -16.38 20.65 3.21
CA ALA A 102 -17.83 20.60 3.12
C ALA A 102 -18.48 22.00 3.30
N GLN A 103 -17.93 22.82 4.19
CA GLN A 103 -18.39 24.20 4.38
C GLN A 103 -18.10 25.09 3.15
N LEU A 104 -16.94 24.90 2.52
CA LEU A 104 -16.58 25.65 1.31
C LEU A 104 -17.36 25.20 0.08
N CYS A 105 -17.48 23.88 -0.13
CA CYS A 105 -18.07 23.28 -1.32
C CYS A 105 -19.56 22.97 -1.14
N GLN A 106 -20.34 23.97 -0.70
CA GLN A 106 -21.79 23.81 -0.46
C GLN A 106 -22.52 23.33 -1.72
N GLY A 107 -23.37 22.33 -1.55
CA GLY A 107 -24.11 21.73 -2.66
C GLY A 107 -23.23 20.96 -3.67
N GLY A 108 -22.01 20.57 -3.29
CA GLY A 108 -21.08 19.84 -4.16
C GLY A 108 -20.42 20.69 -5.23
N ARG A 109 -20.52 22.01 -5.16
CA ARG A 109 -19.87 22.93 -6.12
C ARG A 109 -18.45 23.27 -5.68
N PRO A 110 -17.52 23.45 -6.61
CA PRO A 110 -16.19 23.95 -6.30
C PRO A 110 -16.23 25.32 -5.62
N TRP A 111 -15.36 25.51 -4.64
CA TRP A 111 -15.06 26.84 -4.13
C TRP A 111 -13.82 27.38 -4.83
N LEU A 112 -13.83 28.65 -5.25
CA LEU A 112 -12.69 29.33 -5.83
C LEU A 112 -12.68 30.80 -5.39
N GLY A 113 -11.48 31.36 -5.24
CA GLY A 113 -11.32 32.75 -4.80
C GLY A 113 -9.92 33.02 -4.26
N LYS A 114 -9.76 34.24 -3.70
CA LYS A 114 -8.51 34.59 -3.01
C LYS A 114 -8.37 33.77 -1.74
N ALA A 115 -7.18 33.18 -1.51
CA ALA A 115 -6.95 32.30 -0.36
C ALA A 115 -7.29 32.98 0.99
N ARG A 116 -7.12 34.30 1.11
CA ARG A 116 -7.49 35.06 2.31
C ARG A 116 -9.02 35.11 2.57
N GLU A 117 -9.85 34.90 1.55
CA GLU A 117 -11.32 34.92 1.62
C GLU A 117 -11.88 33.55 2.04
N MET A 118 -11.04 32.50 2.07
CA MET A 118 -11.41 31.15 2.50
C MET A 118 -11.79 31.03 4.00
N GLY A 119 -11.50 32.04 4.78
CA GLY A 119 -11.59 31.97 6.24
C GLY A 119 -10.34 31.31 6.86
N GLU A 120 -10.04 31.68 8.10
CA GLU A 120 -8.80 31.29 8.76
C GLU A 120 -8.71 29.77 8.97
N THR A 121 -9.79 29.15 9.45
CA THR A 121 -9.84 27.71 9.72
C THR A 121 -9.60 26.89 8.45
N ALA A 122 -10.27 27.22 7.35
CA ALA A 122 -10.12 26.51 6.09
C ALA A 122 -8.73 26.77 5.48
N ARG A 123 -8.24 28.01 5.54
CA ARG A 123 -6.90 28.36 5.06
C ARG A 123 -5.82 27.57 5.81
N ASN A 124 -5.89 27.49 7.13
CA ASN A 124 -4.95 26.73 7.92
C ASN A 124 -5.06 25.23 7.61
N ALA A 125 -6.28 24.71 7.44
CA ALA A 125 -6.49 23.30 7.10
C ALA A 125 -5.86 22.91 5.74
N PHE A 126 -6.04 23.74 4.72
CA PHE A 126 -5.60 23.43 3.35
C PHE A 126 -4.16 23.90 3.02
N PHE A 127 -3.64 24.92 3.75
CA PHE A 127 -2.35 25.52 3.41
C PHE A 127 -1.35 25.57 4.58
N GLU A 128 -1.62 24.92 5.70
CA GLU A 128 -0.71 24.87 6.83
C GLU A 128 0.67 24.30 6.42
N GLY A 129 1.72 25.12 6.61
CA GLY A 129 3.09 24.76 6.24
C GLY A 129 3.45 24.91 4.76
N GLN A 130 2.54 25.40 3.90
CA GLN A 130 2.81 25.75 2.51
C GLN A 130 2.80 27.27 2.30
N THR A 131 3.70 27.74 1.43
CA THR A 131 3.84 29.15 1.05
C THR A 131 2.50 29.74 0.59
N SER A 132 2.22 30.94 1.01
CA SER A 132 1.03 31.72 0.82
C SER A 132 0.48 31.71 -0.63
N ALA A 133 -0.45 30.80 -0.93
CA ALA A 133 -1.24 30.92 -2.15
C ALA A 133 -2.03 32.23 -2.12
N ALA A 134 -1.99 33.01 -3.20
CA ALA A 134 -2.77 34.23 -3.34
C ALA A 134 -4.22 33.91 -3.77
N SER A 135 -4.41 32.86 -4.58
CA SER A 135 -5.73 32.32 -4.94
C SER A 135 -5.74 30.79 -4.83
N ALA A 136 -6.92 30.21 -4.63
CA ALA A 136 -7.09 28.78 -4.52
C ALA A 136 -8.43 28.31 -5.10
N ILE A 137 -8.48 27.02 -5.44
CA ILE A 137 -9.72 26.31 -5.73
C ILE A 137 -9.77 25.03 -4.89
N VAL A 138 -10.93 24.70 -4.36
CA VAL A 138 -11.23 23.44 -3.69
C VAL A 138 -12.27 22.69 -4.50
N LEU A 139 -11.89 21.53 -4.98
CA LEU A 139 -12.69 20.67 -5.86
C LEU A 139 -13.19 19.47 -5.04
N PRO A 140 -14.50 19.25 -4.91
CA PRO A 140 -15.02 18.06 -4.26
C PRO A 140 -14.79 16.82 -5.15
N LEU A 141 -14.30 15.74 -4.57
CA LEU A 141 -14.21 14.42 -5.19
C LEU A 141 -15.41 13.60 -4.68
N THR A 142 -16.35 13.30 -5.57
CA THR A 142 -17.62 12.71 -5.17
C THR A 142 -17.88 11.38 -5.89
N THR A 143 -18.35 10.38 -5.14
CA THR A 143 -18.83 9.11 -5.68
C THR A 143 -20.27 8.90 -5.21
N ALA A 144 -21.19 8.67 -6.14
CA ALA A 144 -22.62 8.49 -5.86
C ALA A 144 -23.22 9.61 -4.98
N GLY A 145 -22.82 10.87 -5.21
CA GLY A 145 -23.32 12.05 -4.47
C GLY A 145 -22.73 12.25 -3.07
N ARG A 146 -21.80 11.40 -2.64
CA ARG A 146 -21.06 11.52 -1.37
C ARG A 146 -19.65 12.01 -1.62
N ALA A 147 -19.22 13.02 -0.84
CA ALA A 147 -17.82 13.47 -0.90
C ALA A 147 -16.90 12.38 -0.32
N MET A 148 -15.95 11.94 -1.12
CA MET A 148 -14.89 11.00 -0.76
C MET A 148 -13.59 11.72 -0.42
N GLY A 149 -13.47 12.97 -0.87
CA GLY A 149 -12.30 13.78 -0.67
C GLY A 149 -12.44 15.19 -1.23
N TYR A 150 -11.36 15.96 -1.13
CA TYR A 150 -11.22 17.30 -1.70
C TYR A 150 -9.84 17.45 -2.29
N LEU A 151 -9.77 17.97 -3.53
CA LEU A 151 -8.53 18.39 -4.16
C LEU A 151 -8.43 19.90 -4.09
N CYS A 152 -7.40 20.41 -3.41
CA CYS A 152 -7.13 21.84 -3.32
C CYS A 152 -5.92 22.20 -4.17
N LEU A 153 -6.06 23.21 -5.04
CA LEU A 153 -5.00 23.76 -5.87
C LEU A 153 -4.76 25.21 -5.48
N GLY A 154 -3.52 25.56 -5.20
CA GLY A 154 -3.09 26.90 -4.83
C GLY A 154 -2.21 27.56 -5.90
N SER A 155 -2.32 28.87 -6.04
CA SER A 155 -1.49 29.68 -6.93
C SER A 155 -1.09 30.99 -6.26
N ASP A 156 0.12 31.48 -6.54
CA ASP A 156 0.62 32.81 -6.15
C ASP A 156 0.01 33.94 -6.99
N ASN A 157 -0.60 33.61 -8.13
CA ASN A 157 -1.36 34.57 -8.93
C ASN A 157 -2.78 34.75 -8.38
N ALA A 158 -3.07 35.90 -7.80
CA ALA A 158 -4.37 36.22 -7.22
C ALA A 158 -5.55 36.22 -8.22
N GLY A 159 -5.29 36.35 -9.50
CA GLY A 159 -6.30 36.34 -10.56
C GLY A 159 -6.55 34.98 -11.18
N ARG A 160 -5.81 33.93 -10.75
CA ARG A 160 -5.89 32.61 -11.40
C ARG A 160 -7.18 31.87 -11.08
N PHE A 161 -7.60 31.89 -9.85
CA PHE A 161 -8.85 31.28 -9.38
C PHE A 161 -9.76 32.41 -8.90
N ALA A 162 -10.31 33.20 -9.87
CA ALA A 162 -11.16 34.34 -9.56
C ALA A 162 -12.62 33.90 -9.42
N GLU A 163 -13.35 34.57 -8.52
CA GLU A 163 -14.79 34.36 -8.37
C GLU A 163 -15.51 34.62 -9.71
N GLY A 164 -16.46 33.73 -10.05
CA GLY A 164 -17.19 33.79 -11.33
C GLY A 164 -16.45 33.21 -12.54
N MET A 165 -15.25 32.64 -12.37
CA MET A 165 -14.56 31.90 -13.42
C MET A 165 -15.32 30.61 -13.74
N ALA A 166 -15.37 30.23 -15.03
CA ALA A 166 -15.93 28.94 -15.45
C ALA A 166 -15.10 27.76 -14.83
N THR A 167 -15.79 26.82 -14.21
CA THR A 167 -15.18 25.69 -13.50
C THR A 167 -15.27 24.37 -14.25
N ASP A 168 -15.93 24.32 -15.39
CA ASP A 168 -16.26 23.09 -16.14
C ASP A 168 -15.07 22.17 -16.39
N ILE A 169 -13.93 22.74 -16.79
CA ILE A 169 -12.69 21.97 -17.05
C ILE A 169 -12.16 21.38 -15.74
N LEU A 170 -12.20 22.14 -14.64
CA LEU A 170 -11.69 21.72 -13.35
C LEU A 170 -12.63 20.72 -12.68
N GLU A 171 -13.94 20.86 -12.84
CA GLU A 171 -14.94 19.88 -12.37
C GLU A 171 -14.80 18.55 -13.13
N ARG A 172 -14.60 18.62 -14.46
CA ARG A 172 -14.28 17.44 -15.27
C ARG A 172 -12.98 16.80 -14.81
N PHE A 173 -11.94 17.59 -14.57
CA PHE A 173 -10.67 17.10 -14.04
C PHE A 173 -10.85 16.41 -12.68
N ALA A 174 -11.61 17.01 -11.75
CA ALA A 174 -11.93 16.39 -10.46
C ALA A 174 -12.67 15.06 -10.63
N THR A 175 -13.58 14.95 -11.60
CA THR A 175 -14.26 13.69 -11.92
C THR A 175 -13.27 12.62 -12.39
N ILE A 176 -12.29 12.98 -13.23
CA ILE A 176 -11.24 12.05 -13.68
C ILE A 176 -10.31 11.66 -12.53
N VAL A 177 -9.91 12.61 -11.68
CA VAL A 177 -9.13 12.33 -10.47
C VAL A 177 -9.85 11.31 -9.59
N ASN A 178 -11.15 11.52 -9.34
CA ASN A 178 -11.97 10.61 -8.53
C ASN A 178 -12.08 9.22 -9.17
N ALA A 179 -12.39 9.13 -10.45
CA ALA A 179 -12.49 7.85 -11.17
C ALA A 179 -11.14 7.10 -11.19
N SER A 180 -10.02 7.83 -11.34
CA SER A 180 -8.68 7.24 -11.29
C SER A 180 -8.33 6.75 -9.89
N LEU A 181 -8.72 7.48 -8.84
CA LEU A 181 -8.56 7.07 -7.45
C LEU A 181 -9.35 5.78 -7.16
N ASP A 182 -10.62 5.72 -7.60
CA ASP A 182 -11.46 4.53 -7.46
C ASP A 182 -10.83 3.31 -8.16
N ASN A 183 -10.32 3.48 -9.38
CA ASN A 183 -9.62 2.43 -10.12
C ASN A 183 -8.38 1.93 -9.39
N VAL A 184 -7.57 2.83 -8.86
CA VAL A 184 -6.36 2.48 -8.10
C VAL A 184 -6.74 1.77 -6.81
N ALA A 185 -7.75 2.27 -6.07
CA ALA A 185 -8.24 1.64 -4.85
C ALA A 185 -8.74 0.20 -5.11
N HIS A 186 -9.52 0.00 -6.17
CA HIS A 186 -9.97 -1.34 -6.56
C HIS A 186 -8.82 -2.28 -6.93
N ARG A 187 -7.82 -1.78 -7.67
CA ARG A 187 -6.64 -2.59 -8.03
C ARG A 187 -5.83 -2.99 -6.80
N GLU A 188 -5.59 -2.07 -5.87
CA GLU A 188 -4.89 -2.38 -4.63
C GLU A 188 -5.65 -3.41 -3.79
N ARG A 189 -6.98 -3.25 -3.69
CA ARG A 189 -7.84 -4.23 -3.01
C ARG A 189 -7.81 -5.61 -3.68
N LEU A 190 -7.88 -5.66 -5.02
CA LEU A 190 -7.75 -6.92 -5.77
C LEU A 190 -6.37 -7.56 -5.57
N LYS A 191 -5.30 -6.76 -5.51
CA LYS A 191 -3.97 -7.26 -5.17
C LYS A 191 -3.96 -7.86 -3.76
N GLN A 192 -4.54 -7.18 -2.78
CA GLN A 192 -4.61 -7.66 -1.39
C GLN A 192 -5.46 -8.93 -1.27
N LEU A 193 -6.62 -8.99 -1.92
CA LEU A 193 -7.44 -10.22 -1.99
C LEU A 193 -6.69 -11.38 -2.66
N GLY A 194 -5.86 -11.08 -3.67
CA GLY A 194 -4.98 -12.04 -4.32
C GLY A 194 -3.69 -12.37 -3.55
N MET A 195 -3.47 -11.78 -2.37
CA MET A 195 -2.26 -11.96 -1.54
C MET A 195 -2.50 -12.70 -0.23
N THR A 196 -3.74 -13.03 0.09
CA THR A 196 -4.12 -13.79 1.28
C THR A 196 -4.62 -15.19 0.92
N ASP A 197 -4.41 -16.14 1.81
CA ASP A 197 -5.02 -17.48 1.75
C ASP A 197 -6.41 -17.41 2.38
N PRO A 198 -7.47 -17.77 1.64
CA PRO A 198 -8.85 -17.60 2.12
C PRO A 198 -9.23 -18.52 3.29
N LEU A 199 -8.51 -19.64 3.47
CA LEU A 199 -8.80 -20.58 4.56
C LEU A 199 -8.18 -20.11 5.87
N THR A 200 -6.91 -19.70 5.85
CA THR A 200 -6.13 -19.41 7.06
C THR A 200 -6.08 -17.92 7.40
N GLY A 201 -6.43 -17.04 6.45
CA GLY A 201 -6.29 -15.59 6.59
C GLY A 201 -4.83 -15.09 6.60
N LEU A 202 -3.86 -15.99 6.46
CA LEU A 202 -2.45 -15.62 6.32
C LEU A 202 -2.16 -15.09 4.92
N ALA A 203 -0.99 -14.45 4.75
CA ALA A 203 -0.48 -14.20 3.42
C ALA A 203 -0.36 -15.51 2.62
N ASN A 204 -0.51 -15.42 1.31
CA ASN A 204 -0.25 -16.56 0.43
C ASN A 204 1.19 -16.54 -0.12
N ARG A 205 1.55 -17.57 -0.90
CA ARG A 205 2.87 -17.70 -1.52
C ARG A 205 3.27 -16.47 -2.33
N ARG A 206 2.33 -15.88 -3.09
CA ARG A 206 2.61 -14.70 -3.94
C ARG A 206 3.07 -13.50 -3.11
N TYR A 207 2.39 -13.22 -2.02
CA TYR A 207 2.78 -12.16 -1.08
C TYR A 207 4.14 -12.47 -0.44
N PHE A 208 4.35 -13.72 -0.01
CA PHE A 208 5.63 -14.14 0.56
C PHE A 208 6.79 -13.90 -0.40
N ASP A 209 6.66 -14.30 -1.68
CA ASP A 209 7.68 -14.15 -2.70
C ASP A 209 7.99 -12.65 -3.00
N GLU A 210 6.99 -11.77 -2.91
CA GLU A 210 7.17 -10.32 -3.05
C GLU A 210 7.92 -9.73 -1.85
N ARG A 211 7.50 -10.07 -0.63
CA ARG A 211 8.18 -9.66 0.61
C ARG A 211 9.61 -10.18 0.71
N LEU A 212 9.86 -11.39 0.26
CA LEU A 212 11.21 -11.96 0.21
C LEU A 212 12.14 -11.11 -0.65
N ARG A 213 11.70 -10.69 -1.84
CA ARG A 213 12.49 -9.80 -2.72
C ARG A 213 12.77 -8.45 -2.07
N GLU A 214 11.79 -7.87 -1.39
CA GLU A 214 11.97 -6.60 -0.68
C GLU A 214 12.97 -6.73 0.48
N GLU A 215 12.79 -7.74 1.33
CA GLU A 215 13.65 -7.96 2.51
C GLU A 215 15.08 -8.35 2.11
N THR A 216 15.27 -9.17 1.08
CA THR A 216 16.61 -9.50 0.57
C THR A 216 17.30 -8.30 -0.07
N THR A 217 16.56 -7.44 -0.77
CA THR A 217 17.08 -6.17 -1.30
C THR A 217 17.51 -5.23 -0.16
N ARG A 218 16.70 -5.14 0.89
CA ARG A 218 17.03 -4.36 2.09
C ARG A 218 18.24 -4.92 2.82
N ALA A 219 18.28 -6.24 3.01
CA ALA A 219 19.39 -6.96 3.64
C ALA A 219 20.70 -6.73 2.88
N ALA A 220 20.69 -6.84 1.55
CA ALA A 220 21.85 -6.56 0.71
C ALA A 220 22.35 -5.11 0.80
N ARG A 221 21.40 -4.15 0.86
CA ARG A 221 21.73 -2.72 0.94
C ARG A 221 22.37 -2.32 2.27
N TYR A 222 21.88 -2.89 3.37
CA TYR A 222 22.25 -2.47 4.73
C TYR A 222 23.09 -3.50 5.48
N ALA A 223 23.48 -4.61 4.82
CA ALA A 223 24.20 -5.75 5.42
C ALA A 223 23.48 -6.31 6.67
N LEU A 224 22.15 -6.45 6.58
CA LEU A 224 21.32 -6.96 7.65
C LEU A 224 21.12 -8.47 7.52
N PRO A 225 21.00 -9.21 8.65
CA PRO A 225 20.64 -10.62 8.61
C PRO A 225 19.15 -10.78 8.26
N VAL A 226 18.86 -11.80 7.46
CA VAL A 226 17.51 -12.25 7.13
C VAL A 226 17.44 -13.77 7.24
N ALA A 227 16.35 -14.28 7.81
CA ALA A 227 16.15 -15.70 8.02
C ALA A 227 14.80 -16.15 7.44
N CYS A 228 14.73 -17.43 7.03
CA CYS A 228 13.53 -18.09 6.54
C CYS A 228 13.26 -19.33 7.35
N LEU A 229 12.01 -19.51 7.77
CA LEU A 229 11.47 -20.76 8.30
C LEU A 229 10.58 -21.39 7.23
N PHE A 230 10.77 -22.68 6.98
CA PHE A 230 9.85 -23.48 6.19
C PHE A 230 9.22 -24.53 7.10
N ILE A 231 7.90 -24.56 7.20
CA ILE A 231 7.12 -25.29 8.21
C ILE A 231 6.13 -26.19 7.50
N ASP A 232 6.03 -27.43 7.91
CA ASP A 232 5.08 -28.40 7.34
C ASP A 232 4.40 -29.21 8.46
N ILE A 233 3.09 -29.42 8.31
CA ILE A 233 2.30 -30.20 9.27
C ILE A 233 2.60 -31.69 9.08
N ASP A 234 3.12 -32.32 10.12
CA ASP A 234 3.47 -33.74 10.09
C ASP A 234 2.22 -34.60 9.93
N GLY A 235 2.23 -35.47 8.91
CA GLY A 235 1.15 -36.43 8.70
C GLY A 235 -0.19 -35.81 8.27
N PHE A 236 -0.20 -34.64 7.69
CA PHE A 236 -1.43 -33.93 7.29
C PHE A 236 -2.34 -34.78 6.37
N LYS A 237 -1.74 -35.52 5.43
CA LYS A 237 -2.51 -36.46 4.60
C LYS A 237 -3.22 -37.51 5.45
N GLN A 238 -2.59 -38.04 6.50
CA GLN A 238 -3.22 -39.04 7.38
C GLN A 238 -4.39 -38.44 8.17
N ILE A 239 -4.31 -37.14 8.54
CA ILE A 239 -5.42 -36.43 9.16
C ILE A 239 -6.60 -36.33 8.19
N ASN A 240 -6.35 -35.95 6.93
CA ASN A 240 -7.40 -35.89 5.90
C ASN A 240 -8.02 -37.26 5.60
N ASP A 241 -7.17 -38.28 5.42
CA ASP A 241 -7.61 -39.64 5.06
C ASP A 241 -8.39 -40.30 6.21
N GLY A 242 -8.02 -40.03 7.47
CA GLY A 242 -8.64 -40.64 8.65
C GLY A 242 -9.82 -39.87 9.24
N HIS A 243 -9.84 -38.53 9.11
CA HIS A 243 -10.82 -37.69 9.81
C HIS A 243 -11.57 -36.71 8.86
N GLY A 244 -11.30 -36.82 7.55
CA GLY A 244 -11.93 -36.00 6.50
C GLY A 244 -11.31 -34.60 6.31
N HIS A 245 -11.51 -34.05 5.11
CA HIS A 245 -10.99 -32.72 4.74
C HIS A 245 -11.44 -31.57 5.67
N PRO A 246 -12.68 -31.53 6.19
CA PRO A 246 -13.07 -30.47 7.13
C PRO A 246 -12.21 -30.44 8.41
N THR A 247 -11.76 -31.62 8.88
CA THR A 247 -10.85 -31.70 10.03
C THR A 247 -9.45 -31.24 9.67
N GLY A 248 -8.97 -31.56 8.46
CA GLY A 248 -7.72 -31.03 7.94
C GLY A 248 -7.74 -29.51 7.81
N ASP A 249 -8.85 -28.93 7.32
CA ASP A 249 -9.01 -27.47 7.24
C ASP A 249 -8.96 -26.83 8.62
N ARG A 250 -9.59 -27.42 9.64
CA ARG A 250 -9.46 -26.95 11.04
C ARG A 250 -8.03 -27.03 11.54
N ALA A 251 -7.29 -28.09 11.20
CA ALA A 251 -5.87 -28.24 11.54
C ALA A 251 -5.04 -27.09 10.95
N LEU A 252 -5.24 -26.77 9.68
CA LEU A 252 -4.56 -25.66 9.01
C LEU A 252 -4.85 -24.32 9.68
N VAL A 253 -6.10 -24.03 10.01
CA VAL A 253 -6.50 -22.78 10.70
C VAL A 253 -5.87 -22.70 12.09
N LEU A 254 -5.91 -23.77 12.86
CA LEU A 254 -5.32 -23.82 14.21
C LEU A 254 -3.81 -23.63 14.18
N VAL A 255 -3.10 -24.31 13.28
CA VAL A 255 -1.64 -24.18 13.15
C VAL A 255 -1.29 -22.77 12.68
N ALA A 256 -2.00 -22.22 11.70
CA ALA A 256 -1.82 -20.85 11.21
C ALA A 256 -1.92 -19.83 12.34
N ALA A 257 -2.99 -19.89 13.14
CA ALA A 257 -3.21 -19.01 14.27
C ALA A 257 -2.12 -19.15 15.34
N CYS A 258 -1.71 -20.38 15.63
CA CYS A 258 -0.65 -20.68 16.58
C CYS A 258 0.70 -20.10 16.12
N VAL A 259 1.10 -20.32 14.87
CA VAL A 259 2.35 -19.81 14.32
C VAL A 259 2.34 -18.27 14.30
N ARG A 260 1.21 -17.65 13.94
CA ARG A 260 1.05 -16.18 13.92
C ARG A 260 1.33 -15.54 15.27
N GLN A 261 0.97 -16.20 16.37
CA GLN A 261 1.25 -15.71 17.72
C GLN A 261 2.73 -15.81 18.12
N GLN A 262 3.51 -16.63 17.43
CA GLN A 262 4.93 -16.83 17.72
C GLN A 262 5.87 -15.93 16.91
N VAL A 263 5.39 -15.31 15.85
CA VAL A 263 6.15 -14.36 15.01
C VAL A 263 5.79 -12.93 15.36
N ARG A 264 6.73 -12.00 15.15
CA ARG A 264 6.53 -10.57 15.45
C ARG A 264 5.67 -9.91 14.36
N LEU A 265 5.11 -8.73 14.67
CA LEU A 265 4.30 -7.96 13.72
C LEU A 265 5.08 -7.58 12.44
N GLY A 266 6.39 -7.38 12.55
CA GLY A 266 7.27 -7.05 11.42
C GLY A 266 7.72 -8.24 10.59
N ASP A 267 7.47 -9.49 11.05
CA ASP A 267 7.80 -10.71 10.32
C ASP A 267 6.68 -11.05 9.34
N THR A 268 7.04 -11.66 8.22
CA THR A 268 6.06 -12.14 7.23
C THR A 268 5.77 -13.61 7.48
N LEU A 269 4.50 -13.98 7.61
CA LEU A 269 4.03 -15.37 7.71
C LEU A 269 3.03 -15.64 6.59
N ALA A 270 3.23 -16.73 5.85
CA ALA A 270 2.38 -17.11 4.72
C ALA A 270 2.05 -18.61 4.74
N ARG A 271 0.90 -18.98 4.16
CA ARG A 271 0.63 -20.34 3.71
C ARG A 271 1.27 -20.48 2.32
N TYR A 272 2.34 -21.27 2.25
CA TYR A 272 3.17 -21.39 1.05
C TYR A 272 2.70 -22.49 0.10
N GLY A 273 2.14 -23.56 0.65
CA GLY A 273 1.59 -24.71 -0.06
C GLY A 273 0.31 -25.24 0.60
N GLY A 274 -0.07 -26.46 0.27
CA GLY A 274 -1.27 -27.10 0.83
C GLY A 274 -1.23 -27.21 2.36
N GLU A 275 -0.15 -27.77 2.89
CA GLU A 275 0.08 -27.99 4.32
C GLU A 275 1.35 -27.29 4.81
N GLU A 276 1.95 -26.42 3.96
CA GLU A 276 3.22 -25.77 4.17
C GLU A 276 3.03 -24.29 4.50
N PHE A 277 3.78 -23.83 5.48
CA PHE A 277 3.87 -22.42 5.86
C PHE A 277 5.31 -21.94 5.73
N ALA A 278 5.49 -20.67 5.40
CA ALA A 278 6.79 -20.04 5.37
C ALA A 278 6.77 -18.75 6.20
N ALA A 279 7.84 -18.51 6.96
CA ALA A 279 8.02 -17.26 7.68
C ALA A 279 9.35 -16.62 7.32
N LEU A 280 9.31 -15.29 7.08
CA LEU A 280 10.48 -14.47 6.83
C LEU A 280 10.73 -13.59 8.04
N LEU A 281 11.90 -13.76 8.67
CA LEU A 281 12.25 -13.12 9.92
C LEU A 281 13.43 -12.16 9.74
N GLN A 282 13.43 -11.08 10.52
CA GLN A 282 14.60 -10.22 10.66
C GLN A 282 15.44 -10.71 11.83
N GLY A 283 16.61 -11.28 11.54
CA GLY A 283 17.50 -11.83 12.54
C GLY A 283 18.48 -12.87 11.97
N ASP A 284 19.39 -13.30 12.81
CA ASP A 284 20.37 -14.32 12.45
C ASP A 284 19.81 -15.76 12.64
N LEU A 285 20.63 -16.76 12.34
CA LEU A 285 20.25 -18.17 12.47
C LEU A 285 19.88 -18.54 13.92
N LYS A 286 20.57 -17.99 14.92
CA LYS A 286 20.32 -18.29 16.32
C LYS A 286 18.95 -17.80 16.75
N ASP A 287 18.61 -16.56 16.39
CA ASP A 287 17.31 -15.96 16.67
C ASP A 287 16.19 -16.75 15.98
N ALA A 288 16.39 -17.09 14.69
CA ALA A 288 15.43 -17.87 13.91
C ALA A 288 15.20 -19.28 14.48
N MET A 289 16.25 -19.95 14.96
CA MET A 289 16.13 -21.26 15.62
C MET A 289 15.31 -21.18 16.92
N VAL A 290 15.45 -20.11 17.71
CA VAL A 290 14.64 -19.89 18.92
C VAL A 290 13.17 -19.73 18.56
N VAL A 291 12.86 -18.92 17.53
CA VAL A 291 11.48 -18.73 17.05
C VAL A 291 10.92 -20.06 16.53
N ALA A 292 11.68 -20.80 15.72
CA ALA A 292 11.25 -22.07 15.15
C ALA A 292 10.94 -23.11 16.25
N GLU A 293 11.79 -23.23 17.28
CA GLU A 293 11.55 -24.18 18.38
C GLU A 293 10.33 -23.78 19.22
N ARG A 294 10.12 -22.48 19.44
CA ARG A 294 8.90 -21.95 20.09
C ARG A 294 7.65 -22.29 19.29
N VAL A 295 7.68 -22.13 17.96
CA VAL A 295 6.59 -22.54 17.06
C VAL A 295 6.33 -24.04 17.18
N ARG A 296 7.36 -24.88 17.07
CA ARG A 296 7.24 -26.33 17.17
C ARG A 296 6.58 -26.75 18.47
N GLN A 297 7.07 -26.22 19.60
CA GLN A 297 6.52 -26.50 20.92
C GLN A 297 5.07 -26.07 21.04
N ALA A 298 4.73 -24.83 20.61
CA ALA A 298 3.38 -24.33 20.67
C ALA A 298 2.41 -25.20 19.85
N VAL A 299 2.79 -25.58 18.63
CA VAL A 299 1.95 -26.48 17.81
C VAL A 299 1.78 -27.84 18.45
N SER A 300 2.83 -28.42 19.06
CA SER A 300 2.74 -29.75 19.72
C SER A 300 1.82 -29.79 20.95
N THR A 301 1.38 -28.62 21.46
CA THR A 301 0.41 -28.52 22.56
C THR A 301 -1.01 -28.25 22.10
N LEU A 302 -1.23 -28.08 20.79
CA LEU A 302 -2.57 -27.84 20.23
C LEU A 302 -3.44 -29.09 20.37
N GLU A 303 -4.69 -28.89 20.73
CA GLU A 303 -5.72 -29.92 20.76
C GLU A 303 -6.68 -29.72 19.58
N LEU A 304 -6.64 -30.61 18.61
CA LEU A 304 -7.62 -30.70 17.55
C LEU A 304 -8.61 -31.82 17.89
N LEU A 305 -9.90 -31.53 17.80
CA LEU A 305 -10.95 -32.57 17.95
C LEU A 305 -11.58 -32.83 16.58
N ASP A 306 -11.77 -34.07 16.23
CA ASP A 306 -12.59 -34.43 15.08
C ASP A 306 -14.10 -34.34 15.41
N ASP A 307 -14.95 -34.66 14.45
CA ASP A 307 -16.41 -34.57 14.61
C ASP A 307 -16.98 -35.62 15.57
N SER A 308 -16.22 -36.64 15.93
CA SER A 308 -16.54 -37.64 16.96
C SER A 308 -16.07 -37.25 18.37
N GLY A 309 -15.34 -36.12 18.49
CA GLY A 309 -14.68 -35.72 19.75
C GLY A 309 -13.34 -36.41 20.02
N THR A 310 -12.80 -37.15 19.04
CA THR A 310 -11.49 -37.79 19.15
C THR A 310 -10.37 -36.73 19.07
N ARG A 311 -9.42 -36.79 19.99
CA ARG A 311 -8.25 -35.89 20.01
C ARG A 311 -7.23 -36.31 18.97
N ILE A 312 -6.80 -35.34 18.16
CA ILE A 312 -5.76 -35.48 17.13
C ILE A 312 -4.58 -34.60 17.54
N GLY A 313 -3.42 -35.20 17.79
CA GLY A 313 -2.19 -34.46 18.06
C GLY A 313 -1.64 -33.83 16.77
N LEU A 314 -1.23 -32.55 16.85
CA LEU A 314 -0.60 -31.84 15.76
C LEU A 314 0.89 -31.65 16.07
N THR A 315 1.75 -31.93 15.10
CA THR A 315 3.17 -31.57 15.15
C THR A 315 3.62 -30.96 13.81
N VAL A 316 4.74 -30.28 13.86
CA VAL A 316 5.34 -29.67 12.66
C VAL A 316 6.82 -29.99 12.55
N SER A 317 7.28 -30.19 11.34
CA SER A 317 8.69 -30.23 10.98
C SER A 317 9.10 -28.87 10.41
N ILE A 318 10.19 -28.30 10.93
CA ILE A 318 10.63 -26.94 10.58
C ILE A 318 12.07 -26.97 10.10
N GLY A 319 12.30 -26.39 8.92
CA GLY A 319 13.61 -26.06 8.40
C GLY A 319 13.91 -24.58 8.58
N VAL A 320 15.14 -24.25 8.93
CA VAL A 320 15.61 -22.89 9.16
C VAL A 320 16.82 -22.60 8.31
N SER A 321 16.79 -21.48 7.64
CA SER A 321 17.95 -20.89 6.96
C SER A 321 18.12 -19.43 7.38
N ALA A 322 19.34 -18.93 7.37
CA ALA A 322 19.63 -17.52 7.60
C ALA A 322 20.87 -17.09 6.84
N ARG A 323 20.86 -15.86 6.37
CA ARG A 323 21.99 -15.26 5.66
C ARG A 323 22.18 -13.80 6.09
N THR A 324 23.44 -13.44 6.27
CA THR A 324 23.84 -12.04 6.36
C THR A 324 24.41 -11.64 5.01
N SER A 325 23.71 -10.76 4.31
CA SER A 325 24.14 -10.35 2.98
C SER A 325 25.40 -9.50 3.04
N LYS A 326 26.32 -9.75 2.11
CA LYS A 326 27.47 -8.86 1.86
C LYS A 326 27.04 -7.81 0.83
N ARG A 327 27.56 -6.61 0.92
CA ARG A 327 27.19 -5.42 0.11
C ARG A 327 27.24 -5.60 -1.44
N ARG A 328 27.63 -6.79 -1.94
CA ARG A 328 27.73 -7.13 -3.36
C ARG A 328 26.90 -8.36 -3.76
N ASP A 329 26.15 -8.94 -2.83
CA ASP A 329 25.34 -10.11 -3.14
C ASP A 329 24.13 -9.70 -3.98
N ASP A 330 23.78 -10.54 -4.98
CA ASP A 330 22.55 -10.35 -5.73
C ASP A 330 21.34 -10.73 -4.87
N PRO A 331 20.40 -9.78 -4.61
CA PRO A 331 19.23 -10.04 -3.77
C PRO A 331 18.35 -11.20 -4.25
N SER A 332 18.27 -11.43 -5.56
CA SER A 332 17.45 -12.48 -6.14
C SER A 332 18.03 -13.86 -5.83
N THR A 333 19.33 -14.02 -5.96
CA THR A 333 20.04 -15.25 -5.59
C THR A 333 19.95 -15.52 -4.09
N LEU A 334 20.04 -14.48 -3.26
CA LEU A 334 19.91 -14.59 -1.82
C LEU A 334 18.53 -15.15 -1.42
N GLY A 335 17.46 -14.65 -2.01
CA GLY A 335 16.10 -15.10 -1.73
C GLY A 335 15.87 -16.58 -2.10
N VAL A 336 16.28 -16.96 -3.29
CA VAL A 336 16.20 -18.37 -3.76
C VAL A 336 16.97 -19.30 -2.84
N THR A 337 18.20 -18.92 -2.46
CA THR A 337 19.05 -19.73 -1.58
C THR A 337 18.41 -19.90 -0.20
N LEU A 338 17.82 -18.85 0.39
CA LEU A 338 17.16 -18.92 1.68
C LEU A 338 16.01 -19.92 1.69
N ILE A 339 15.14 -19.88 0.67
CA ILE A 339 14.02 -20.82 0.57
C ILE A 339 14.52 -22.25 0.38
N ASP A 340 15.42 -22.50 -0.59
CA ASP A 340 15.93 -23.83 -0.90
C ASP A 340 16.59 -24.48 0.33
N GLU A 341 17.41 -23.73 1.06
CA GLU A 341 18.06 -24.22 2.27
C GLU A 341 17.07 -24.52 3.40
N ALA A 342 16.06 -23.66 3.59
CA ALA A 342 15.02 -23.89 4.61
C ALA A 342 14.17 -25.12 4.24
N ASP A 343 13.77 -25.28 2.97
CA ASP A 343 13.02 -26.45 2.50
C ASP A 343 13.81 -27.75 2.69
N ARG A 344 15.08 -27.77 2.26
CA ARG A 344 15.96 -28.93 2.46
C ARG A 344 16.16 -29.27 3.94
N ALA A 345 16.28 -28.28 4.80
CA ALA A 345 16.39 -28.48 6.25
C ALA A 345 15.09 -29.06 6.83
N MET A 346 13.92 -28.59 6.38
CA MET A 346 12.61 -29.13 6.75
C MET A 346 12.48 -30.61 6.31
N TYR A 347 12.88 -30.91 5.09
CA TYR A 347 12.90 -32.30 4.61
C TYR A 347 13.76 -33.21 5.48
N LEU A 348 14.93 -32.72 5.94
CA LEU A 348 15.75 -33.45 6.91
C LEU A 348 15.06 -33.63 8.27
N ALA A 349 14.32 -32.63 8.73
CA ALA A 349 13.51 -32.72 9.95
C ALA A 349 12.47 -33.86 9.83
N LYS A 350 11.75 -33.93 8.71
CA LYS A 350 10.79 -35.01 8.42
C LYS A 350 11.45 -36.38 8.39
N ARG A 351 12.58 -36.54 7.71
CA ARG A 351 13.30 -37.81 7.63
C ARG A 351 13.87 -38.28 8.96
N ASN A 352 14.26 -37.37 9.83
CA ASN A 352 14.88 -37.70 11.12
C ASN A 352 13.87 -37.98 12.25
N GLY A 353 12.57 -38.16 11.91
CA GLY A 353 11.55 -38.59 12.89
C GLY A 353 10.55 -37.48 13.23
N ARG A 354 10.41 -36.44 12.38
CA ARG A 354 9.40 -35.37 12.50
C ARG A 354 9.42 -34.57 13.81
N ASN A 355 8.46 -33.68 14.04
CA ASN A 355 8.32 -32.87 15.26
C ASN A 355 9.65 -32.28 15.74
N ARG A 356 10.37 -31.61 14.85
CA ARG A 356 11.69 -31.01 15.14
C ARG A 356 12.05 -29.86 14.22
N VAL A 357 13.04 -29.10 14.70
CA VAL A 357 13.68 -28.03 13.94
C VAL A 357 15.04 -28.51 13.42
N ARG A 358 15.37 -28.14 12.18
CA ARG A 358 16.69 -28.35 11.57
C ARG A 358 17.17 -27.13 10.82
N ALA A 359 18.50 -26.97 10.79
CA ALA A 359 19.20 -26.09 9.85
C ALA A 359 20.24 -26.93 9.11
N LEU A 360 20.65 -26.51 7.90
CA LEU A 360 21.70 -27.23 7.18
C LEU A 360 23.07 -27.00 7.83
N PRO A 361 23.97 -28.02 7.85
CA PRO A 361 25.35 -27.84 8.23
C PRO A 361 26.03 -26.87 7.28
N GLY A 362 26.68 -25.83 7.77
CA GLY A 362 27.31 -24.77 6.96
C GLY A 362 26.61 -23.41 7.05
N ASN A 363 25.41 -23.34 7.60
CA ASN A 363 24.76 -22.09 7.98
C ASN A 363 25.24 -21.55 9.35
N THR A 364 26.31 -22.13 9.90
CA THR A 364 26.98 -21.61 11.10
C THR A 364 27.66 -20.28 10.76
N LEU A 365 27.36 -19.28 11.54
CA LEU A 365 28.03 -17.99 11.64
C LEU A 365 29.52 -18.13 11.27
N ASP A 366 29.97 -17.45 10.22
CA ASP A 366 31.38 -17.12 10.08
C ASP A 366 31.77 -16.38 11.38
N ALA A 367 32.64 -16.99 12.13
CA ALA A 367 33.19 -16.43 13.36
C ALA A 367 33.74 -15.03 13.05
N PRO A 368 33.63 -14.06 13.97
CA PRO A 368 34.18 -12.74 13.74
C PRO A 368 35.68 -12.86 13.47
N VAL A 369 36.08 -12.38 12.32
CA VAL A 369 37.49 -12.15 12.05
C VAL A 369 37.98 -11.12 13.06
N ARG A 370 38.97 -11.53 13.87
CA ARG A 370 39.65 -10.72 14.87
C ARG A 370 40.27 -9.45 14.27
#